data_13d9481f7336bb1202982abd8529c4e2
#
_entry.id   13d9481f7336bb1202982abd8529c4e2
#
_cell.length_a   1.000
_cell.length_b   1.000
_cell.length_c   1.000
_cell.angle_alpha   90.00
_cell.angle_beta   90.00
_cell.angle_gamma   90.00
#
_symmetry.space_group_name_H-M   'P 1'
#
loop_
_entity.id
_entity.type
_entity.pdbx_description
1 polymer ?
#
loop_
_entity_poly.entity_id
_entity_poly.type
_entity_poly.pdbx_seq_one_letter_code
_entity_poly.pdbx_strand_id
1 'polypeptide(L)'
;MHPTLSHCGVLAFDPIAPRDVSVVLEHVRALQLAAEAGGLRTLLRGRKLGLLCEIDTNADNGIDADSDDGREGDAALFRRAALELGAHVAHIRPSLNERSTPREVQHTASLLGRLYDAVECQGMAAALVHQMGVDAGVPVYDGVASKGHPTARLVDLLDGDASTLDKRRFVLQAVLLSTIA
;
A
#
# COMPACT_ATOMS: atom_id res chain seq x y z
N MET A 1 17.66 -15.68 -0.69
CA MET A 1 17.92 -14.35 -1.29
C MET A 1 16.62 -13.94 -1.96
N HIS A 2 15.79 -13.13 -1.31
CA HIS A 2 14.51 -12.70 -1.90
C HIS A 2 14.78 -11.56 -2.88
N PRO A 3 14.23 -11.60 -4.11
CA PRO A 3 14.36 -10.50 -5.04
C PRO A 3 13.56 -9.30 -4.50
N THR A 4 14.24 -8.26 -4.09
CA THR A 4 13.66 -6.98 -3.70
C THR A 4 13.48 -6.12 -4.95
N LEU A 5 12.33 -5.50 -5.09
CA LEU A 5 12.10 -4.45 -6.09
C LEU A 5 12.89 -3.22 -5.63
N SER A 6 14.08 -3.02 -6.19
CA SER A 6 14.96 -1.90 -5.85
C SER A 6 14.50 -0.62 -6.56
N HIS A 7 13.48 0.04 -6.04
CA HIS A 7 13.13 1.38 -6.50
C HIS A 7 12.73 2.26 -5.31
N CYS A 8 13.66 3.10 -4.86
CA CYS A 8 13.33 4.34 -4.18
C CYS A 8 12.60 5.23 -5.20
N GLY A 9 11.35 5.54 -4.97
CA GLY A 9 10.56 6.39 -5.85
C GLY A 9 9.08 6.02 -5.84
N VAL A 10 8.32 6.69 -6.66
CA VAL A 10 6.92 6.33 -6.92
C VAL A 10 6.90 4.95 -7.57
N LEU A 11 6.29 4.00 -6.91
CA LEU A 11 5.98 2.71 -7.51
C LEU A 11 4.75 2.87 -8.40
N ALA A 12 5.00 3.46 -9.58
CA ALA A 12 4.03 3.48 -10.66
C ALA A 12 4.11 2.11 -11.35
N PHE A 13 3.18 1.23 -11.02
CA PHE A 13 3.03 -0.09 -11.66
C PHE A 13 2.32 0.00 -13.02
N ASP A 14 2.52 1.05 -13.81
CA ASP A 14 1.89 1.19 -15.11
C ASP A 14 2.93 1.45 -16.22
N PRO A 15 3.18 0.49 -17.10
CA PRO A 15 2.79 -0.93 -17.05
C PRO A 15 3.65 -1.74 -16.07
N ILE A 16 3.06 -2.72 -15.40
CA ILE A 16 3.82 -3.65 -14.54
C ILE A 16 4.72 -4.50 -15.43
N ALA A 17 6.03 -4.47 -15.17
CA ALA A 17 6.96 -5.32 -15.91
C ALA A 17 6.65 -6.82 -15.65
N PRO A 18 6.73 -7.70 -16.68
CA PRO A 18 6.40 -9.12 -16.51
C PRO A 18 7.19 -9.82 -15.38
N ARG A 19 8.44 -9.43 -15.16
CA ARG A 19 9.26 -9.95 -14.05
C ARG A 19 8.70 -9.56 -12.69
N ASP A 20 8.15 -8.35 -12.57
CA ASP A 20 7.60 -7.85 -11.32
C ASP A 20 6.26 -8.55 -11.01
N VAL A 21 5.47 -8.84 -12.03
CA VAL A 21 4.27 -9.69 -11.92
C VAL A 21 4.64 -11.06 -11.35
N SER A 22 5.67 -11.72 -11.90
CA SER A 22 6.10 -13.04 -11.42
C SER A 22 6.54 -12.99 -9.95
N VAL A 23 7.32 -11.98 -9.57
CA VAL A 23 7.77 -11.79 -8.18
C VAL A 23 6.59 -11.60 -7.23
N VAL A 24 5.62 -10.75 -7.60
CA VAL A 24 4.42 -10.53 -6.78
C VAL A 24 3.61 -11.80 -6.64
N LEU A 25 3.40 -12.56 -7.73
CA LEU A 25 2.64 -13.81 -7.69
C LEU A 25 3.33 -14.90 -6.85
N GLU A 26 4.66 -14.98 -6.88
CA GLU A 26 5.43 -15.87 -6.00
C GLU A 26 5.23 -15.51 -4.54
N HIS A 27 5.31 -14.20 -4.21
CA HIS A 27 5.03 -13.75 -2.85
C HIS A 27 3.59 -14.02 -2.42
N VAL A 28 2.59 -13.83 -3.30
CA VAL A 28 1.19 -14.18 -2.98
C VAL A 28 1.07 -15.65 -2.60
N ARG A 29 1.64 -16.56 -3.37
CA ARG A 29 1.60 -18.01 -3.05
C ARG A 29 2.27 -18.32 -1.72
N ALA A 30 3.43 -17.73 -1.47
CA ALA A 30 4.14 -17.89 -0.19
C ALA A 30 3.33 -17.35 0.99
N LEU A 31 2.62 -16.22 0.80
CA LEU A 31 1.75 -15.62 1.81
C LEU A 31 0.51 -16.47 2.11
N GLN A 32 -0.10 -17.06 1.10
CA GLN A 32 -1.23 -17.98 1.27
C GLN A 32 -0.83 -19.17 2.14
N LEU A 33 0.31 -19.80 1.84
CA LEU A 33 0.85 -20.89 2.64
C LEU A 33 1.21 -20.46 4.09
N ALA A 34 1.80 -19.27 4.24
CA ALA A 34 2.13 -18.72 5.55
C ALA A 34 0.89 -18.36 6.38
N ALA A 35 -0.20 -17.93 5.71
CA ALA A 35 -1.47 -17.65 6.36
C ALA A 35 -2.10 -18.90 6.97
N GLU A 36 -2.07 -20.01 6.24
CA GLU A 36 -2.53 -21.32 6.71
C GLU A 36 -1.73 -21.80 7.93
N ALA A 37 -0.43 -21.47 7.98
CA ALA A 37 0.46 -21.78 9.09
C ALA A 37 0.42 -20.76 10.25
N GLY A 38 -0.35 -19.66 10.14
CA GLY A 38 -0.46 -18.61 11.16
C GLY A 38 0.76 -17.68 11.26
N GLY A 39 1.65 -17.68 10.24
CA GLY A 39 2.97 -17.00 10.29
C GLY A 39 3.01 -15.56 9.75
N LEU A 40 1.90 -14.97 9.30
CA LEU A 40 1.91 -13.65 8.62
C LEU A 40 2.36 -12.48 9.50
N ARG A 41 2.00 -12.47 10.78
CA ARG A 41 2.18 -11.32 11.68
C ARG A 41 3.63 -10.93 12.00
N THR A 42 4.60 -11.62 11.48
CA THR A 42 6.02 -11.36 11.78
C THR A 42 6.78 -10.76 10.62
N LEU A 43 6.22 -10.77 9.41
CA LEU A 43 6.94 -10.44 8.18
C LEU A 43 7.32 -8.95 8.08
N LEU A 44 6.45 -8.05 8.54
CA LEU A 44 6.73 -6.60 8.62
C LEU A 44 6.72 -6.08 10.07
N ARG A 45 7.05 -6.95 11.02
CA ARG A 45 7.10 -6.55 12.44
C ARG A 45 8.11 -5.41 12.66
N GLY A 46 7.63 -4.33 13.29
CA GLY A 46 8.44 -3.15 13.58
C GLY A 46 8.49 -2.12 12.45
N ARG A 47 7.96 -2.44 11.27
CA ARG A 47 7.84 -1.47 10.18
C ARG A 47 6.69 -0.49 10.45
N LYS A 48 6.89 0.75 10.02
CA LYS A 48 5.93 1.86 10.17
C LYS A 48 5.51 2.34 8.79
N LEU A 49 4.23 2.35 8.53
CA LEU A 49 3.65 2.81 7.26
C LEU A 49 2.82 4.06 7.50
N GLY A 50 3.02 5.08 6.66
CA GLY A 50 2.16 6.26 6.62
C GLY A 50 1.03 6.07 5.61
N LEU A 51 -0.21 6.29 6.02
CA LEU A 51 -1.37 6.31 5.14
C LEU A 51 -1.91 7.73 5.07
N LEU A 52 -1.63 8.41 3.96
CA LEU A 52 -2.13 9.75 3.66
C LEU A 52 -3.46 9.63 2.94
N CYS A 53 -4.53 10.04 3.58
CA CYS A 53 -5.84 10.16 2.96
C CYS A 53 -6.60 11.33 3.56
N GLU A 54 -7.43 11.99 2.75
CA GLU A 54 -8.43 12.90 3.25
C GLU A 54 -9.48 12.08 4.01
N ILE A 55 -9.56 12.31 5.31
CA ILE A 55 -10.66 11.74 6.08
C ILE A 55 -11.88 12.60 5.77
N ASP A 56 -12.85 12.05 5.08
CA ASP A 56 -14.18 12.66 5.02
C ASP A 56 -14.66 12.82 6.46
N THR A 57 -14.77 14.06 6.93
CA THR A 57 -15.24 14.39 8.28
C THR A 57 -16.68 13.94 8.55
N ASN A 58 -17.36 13.44 7.53
CA ASN A 58 -18.67 12.82 7.63
C ASN A 58 -18.61 11.32 7.99
N ALA A 59 -17.43 10.71 8.00
CA ALA A 59 -17.21 9.32 8.40
C ALA A 59 -16.68 9.19 9.84
N ASP A 60 -16.83 10.24 10.67
CA ASP A 60 -16.44 10.21 12.10
C ASP A 60 -17.44 9.41 12.99
N ASN A 61 -18.33 8.66 12.37
CA ASN A 61 -19.14 7.67 13.04
C ASN A 61 -18.54 6.29 12.85
N GLY A 62 -17.65 5.96 13.78
CA GLY A 62 -17.36 4.57 14.11
C GLY A 62 -16.56 3.85 13.04
N ILE A 63 -15.47 3.30 13.49
CA ILE A 63 -14.88 2.09 12.92
C ILE A 63 -15.97 1.00 13.05
N ASP A 64 -17.02 1.10 12.25
CA ASP A 64 -17.96 -0.01 12.08
C ASP A 64 -17.27 -1.04 11.19
N ALA A 65 -16.56 -1.94 11.87
CA ALA A 65 -15.96 -3.14 11.29
C ALA A 65 -17.03 -4.09 10.72
N ASP A 66 -18.28 -3.66 10.64
CA ASP A 66 -19.44 -4.49 10.35
C ASP A 66 -20.37 -3.90 9.27
N SER A 67 -19.86 -3.09 8.36
CA SER A 67 -20.63 -2.83 7.14
C SER A 67 -20.54 -4.05 6.23
N ASP A 68 -21.49 -4.93 6.38
CA ASP A 68 -21.77 -6.18 5.64
C ASP A 68 -22.11 -5.94 4.14
N ASP A 69 -21.66 -4.85 3.54
CA ASP A 69 -21.91 -4.50 2.13
C ASP A 69 -20.70 -4.74 1.21
N GLY A 70 -19.73 -5.55 1.60
CA GLY A 70 -18.65 -6.01 0.71
C GLY A 70 -17.74 -4.91 0.13
N ARG A 71 -17.85 -3.68 0.63
CA ARG A 71 -17.10 -2.50 0.20
C ARG A 71 -16.18 -2.02 1.30
N GLU A 72 -15.17 -2.82 1.60
CA GLU A 72 -14.03 -2.30 2.34
C GLU A 72 -13.42 -1.16 1.53
N GLY A 73 -13.34 0.05 2.09
CA GLY A 73 -12.71 1.18 1.42
C GLY A 73 -11.22 0.91 1.17
N ASP A 74 -10.67 1.52 0.11
CA ASP A 74 -9.28 1.29 -0.31
C ASP A 74 -8.28 1.53 0.84
N ALA A 75 -8.51 2.56 1.67
CA ALA A 75 -7.71 2.86 2.85
C ALA A 75 -7.79 1.77 3.92
N ALA A 76 -8.98 1.23 4.16
CA ALA A 76 -9.20 0.16 5.13
C ALA A 76 -8.56 -1.15 4.66
N LEU A 77 -8.66 -1.47 3.36
CA LEU A 77 -8.01 -2.63 2.76
C LEU A 77 -6.48 -2.55 2.87
N PHE A 78 -5.87 -1.39 2.54
CA PHE A 78 -4.43 -1.17 2.73
C PHE A 78 -4.03 -1.37 4.19
N ARG A 79 -4.74 -0.70 5.09
CA ARG A 79 -4.48 -0.78 6.54
C ARG A 79 -4.56 -2.21 7.04
N ARG A 80 -5.59 -2.95 6.66
CA ARG A 80 -5.78 -4.36 7.03
C ARG A 80 -4.63 -5.23 6.51
N ALA A 81 -4.27 -5.10 5.21
CA ALA A 81 -3.17 -5.85 4.62
C ALA A 81 -1.85 -5.66 5.37
N ALA A 82 -1.53 -4.41 5.73
CA ALA A 82 -0.32 -4.06 6.46
C ALA A 82 -0.32 -4.58 7.91
N LEU A 83 -1.44 -4.42 8.63
CA LEU A 83 -1.58 -4.88 10.02
C LEU A 83 -1.47 -6.41 10.14
N GLU A 84 -2.00 -7.16 9.19
CA GLU A 84 -1.88 -8.62 9.16
C GLU A 84 -0.43 -9.08 9.00
N LEU A 85 0.42 -8.30 8.32
CA LEU A 85 1.86 -8.54 8.22
C LEU A 85 2.64 -8.09 9.48
N GLY A 86 1.98 -7.47 10.45
CA GLY A 86 2.59 -7.00 11.69
C GLY A 86 3.18 -5.60 11.62
N ALA A 87 2.94 -4.83 10.56
CA ALA A 87 3.34 -3.45 10.46
C ALA A 87 2.46 -2.53 11.34
N HIS A 88 2.98 -1.33 11.66
CA HIS A 88 2.21 -0.25 12.25
C HIS A 88 1.76 0.72 11.16
N VAL A 89 0.49 1.09 11.14
CA VAL A 89 -0.06 2.05 10.17
C VAL A 89 -0.54 3.30 10.90
N ALA A 90 0.03 4.44 10.52
CA ALA A 90 -0.39 5.76 11.00
C ALA A 90 -1.24 6.45 9.93
N HIS A 91 -2.42 6.92 10.32
CA HIS A 91 -3.26 7.76 9.49
C HIS A 91 -2.77 9.20 9.54
N ILE A 92 -2.56 9.81 8.39
CA ILE A 92 -2.00 11.15 8.26
C ILE A 92 -2.93 11.96 7.37
N ARG A 93 -3.41 13.10 7.87
CA ARG A 93 -4.11 14.06 7.01
C ARG A 93 -3.10 14.77 6.13
N PRO A 94 -3.23 14.71 4.80
CA PRO A 94 -2.34 15.44 3.93
C PRO A 94 -2.51 16.95 4.16
N SER A 95 -1.41 17.64 4.43
CA SER A 95 -1.36 19.10 4.45
C SER A 95 -1.06 19.69 3.06
N LEU A 96 -0.69 18.81 2.12
CA LEU A 96 -0.33 19.16 0.75
C LEU A 96 -1.57 19.12 -0.15
N ASN A 97 -1.60 20.05 -1.10
CA ASN A 97 -2.62 20.13 -2.15
C ASN A 97 -1.99 20.62 -3.45
N GLU A 98 -2.76 20.71 -4.52
CA GLU A 98 -2.28 21.13 -5.85
C GLU A 98 -1.64 22.54 -5.88
N ARG A 99 -1.86 23.36 -4.86
CA ARG A 99 -1.28 24.70 -4.74
C ARG A 99 0.00 24.69 -3.91
N SER A 100 0.39 23.58 -3.36
CA SER A 100 1.62 23.46 -2.56
C SER A 100 2.84 23.69 -3.44
N THR A 101 3.78 24.44 -2.93
CA THR A 101 5.04 24.71 -3.63
C THR A 101 5.93 23.46 -3.66
N PRO A 102 6.82 23.33 -4.66
CA PRO A 102 7.77 22.20 -4.72
C PRO A 102 8.59 22.04 -3.43
N ARG A 103 8.92 23.15 -2.78
CA ARG A 103 9.70 23.14 -1.54
C ARG A 103 8.89 22.58 -0.35
N GLU A 104 7.61 22.88 -0.27
CA GLU A 104 6.71 22.32 0.75
C GLU A 104 6.54 20.81 0.54
N VAL A 105 6.36 20.38 -0.72
CA VAL A 105 6.27 18.96 -1.07
C VAL A 105 7.55 18.23 -0.68
N GLN A 106 8.71 18.76 -1.07
CA GLN A 106 10.01 18.19 -0.75
C GLN A 106 10.22 18.07 0.77
N HIS A 107 9.90 19.15 1.51
CA HIS A 107 10.05 19.15 2.96
C HIS A 107 9.17 18.07 3.62
N THR A 108 7.90 17.99 3.23
CA THR A 108 6.95 17.01 3.76
C THR A 108 7.37 15.59 3.38
N ALA A 109 7.75 15.35 2.11
CA ALA A 109 8.22 14.04 1.66
C ALA A 109 9.44 13.57 2.44
N SER A 110 10.45 14.44 2.59
CA SER A 110 11.65 14.13 3.37
C SER A 110 11.35 13.85 4.85
N LEU A 111 10.37 14.55 5.43
CA LEU A 111 9.93 14.29 6.80
C LEU A 111 9.26 12.91 6.93
N LEU A 112 8.35 12.59 6.00
CA LEU A 112 7.66 11.31 5.97
C LEU A 112 8.64 10.15 5.79
N GLY A 113 9.61 10.28 4.89
CA GLY A 113 10.65 9.27 4.66
C GLY A 113 11.58 9.03 5.86
N ARG A 114 11.65 9.98 6.79
CA ARG A 114 12.40 9.81 8.07
C ARG A 114 11.57 9.12 9.15
N LEU A 115 10.26 9.18 9.07
CA LEU A 115 9.33 8.67 10.09
C LEU A 115 8.76 7.29 9.74
N TYR A 116 8.65 6.98 8.44
CA TYR A 116 8.00 5.78 7.93
C TYR A 116 8.91 5.00 6.98
N ASP A 117 8.69 3.70 6.91
CA ASP A 117 9.39 2.80 5.99
C ASP A 117 8.77 2.81 4.58
N ALA A 118 7.52 3.22 4.47
CA ALA A 118 6.82 3.49 3.22
C ALA A 118 5.60 4.38 3.47
N VAL A 119 5.08 4.98 2.39
CA VAL A 119 3.92 5.90 2.44
C VAL A 119 2.92 5.52 1.35
N GLU A 120 1.66 5.38 1.73
CA GLU A 120 0.52 5.26 0.81
C GLU A 120 -0.21 6.58 0.72
N CYS A 121 -0.46 7.04 -0.50
CA CYS A 121 -1.19 8.28 -0.78
C CYS A 121 -2.52 7.92 -1.46
N GLN A 122 -3.63 8.27 -0.83
CA GLN A 122 -4.97 8.01 -1.38
C GLN A 122 -5.71 9.29 -1.70
N GLY A 123 -6.26 9.35 -2.91
CA GLY A 123 -7.06 10.50 -3.37
C GLY A 123 -6.25 11.77 -3.64
N MET A 124 -4.92 11.69 -3.64
CA MET A 124 -4.04 12.81 -3.95
C MET A 124 -3.78 12.93 -5.45
N ALA A 125 -3.46 14.14 -5.92
CA ALA A 125 -3.10 14.36 -7.32
C ALA A 125 -1.82 13.57 -7.69
N ALA A 126 -1.84 12.82 -8.77
CA ALA A 126 -0.73 11.95 -9.19
C ALA A 126 0.61 12.70 -9.34
N ALA A 127 0.58 13.95 -9.85
CA ALA A 127 1.77 14.79 -9.96
C ALA A 127 2.40 15.09 -8.59
N LEU A 128 1.58 15.30 -7.57
CA LEU A 128 2.02 15.54 -6.20
C LEU A 128 2.63 14.28 -5.59
N VAL A 129 1.97 13.13 -5.76
CA VAL A 129 2.49 11.84 -5.31
C VAL A 129 3.81 11.50 -5.99
N HIS A 130 3.92 11.77 -7.31
CA HIS A 130 5.15 11.57 -8.05
C HIS A 130 6.31 12.40 -7.46
N GLN A 131 6.08 13.69 -7.19
CA GLN A 131 7.11 14.54 -6.59
C GLN A 131 7.49 14.06 -5.19
N MET A 132 6.53 13.65 -4.37
CA MET A 132 6.79 13.05 -3.05
C MET A 132 7.67 11.80 -3.17
N GLY A 133 7.42 10.93 -4.14
CA GLY A 133 8.22 9.73 -4.36
C GLY A 133 9.68 10.01 -4.71
N VAL A 134 9.96 11.12 -5.40
CA VAL A 134 11.34 11.54 -5.70
C VAL A 134 12.08 11.96 -4.43
N ASP A 135 11.40 12.63 -3.52
CA ASP A 135 12.02 13.32 -2.38
C ASP A 135 11.95 12.53 -1.06
N ALA A 136 11.09 11.50 -0.96
CA ALA A 136 10.87 10.78 0.29
C ALA A 136 12.03 9.85 0.68
N GLY A 137 12.73 9.27 -0.30
CA GLY A 137 13.79 8.28 -0.05
C GLY A 137 13.28 6.92 0.45
N VAL A 138 11.96 6.73 0.48
CA VAL A 138 11.27 5.48 0.80
C VAL A 138 10.20 5.21 -0.24
N PRO A 139 9.68 3.98 -0.37
CA PRO A 139 8.58 3.69 -1.29
C PRO A 139 7.36 4.58 -1.03
N VAL A 140 6.85 5.21 -2.09
CA VAL A 140 5.59 5.96 -2.07
C VAL A 140 4.63 5.31 -3.05
N TYR A 141 3.47 4.90 -2.57
CA TYR A 141 2.42 4.28 -3.38
C TYR A 141 1.35 5.31 -3.72
N ASP A 142 0.87 5.26 -4.96
CA ASP A 142 -0.22 6.10 -5.47
C ASP A 142 -1.51 5.30 -5.56
N GLY A 143 -2.22 5.21 -4.44
CA GLY A 143 -3.49 4.51 -4.38
C GLY A 143 -3.37 3.01 -4.68
N VAL A 144 -2.33 2.32 -4.15
CA VAL A 144 -2.06 0.90 -4.47
C VAL A 144 -3.24 -0.02 -4.15
N ALA A 145 -4.07 0.35 -3.19
CA ALA A 145 -5.28 -0.39 -2.83
C ALA A 145 -6.47 -0.08 -3.73
N SER A 146 -6.41 0.95 -4.58
CA SER A 146 -7.55 1.34 -5.41
C SER A 146 -7.86 0.28 -6.48
N LYS A 147 -9.15 0.18 -6.83
CA LYS A 147 -9.60 -0.74 -7.88
C LYS A 147 -9.05 -0.39 -9.27
N GLY A 148 -8.73 0.89 -9.49
CA GLY A 148 -8.13 1.39 -10.73
C GLY A 148 -6.63 1.19 -10.82
N HIS A 149 -5.96 0.84 -9.72
CA HIS A 149 -4.52 0.64 -9.73
C HIS A 149 -4.12 -0.61 -10.53
N PRO A 150 -3.03 -0.59 -11.32
CA PRO A 150 -2.60 -1.72 -12.14
C PRO A 150 -2.48 -3.06 -11.40
N THR A 151 -2.05 -3.04 -10.13
CA THR A 151 -1.97 -4.24 -9.29
C THR A 151 -3.32 -4.94 -9.07
N ALA A 152 -4.45 -4.23 -9.29
CA ALA A 152 -5.78 -4.83 -9.18
C ALA A 152 -5.98 -5.99 -10.16
N ARG A 153 -5.39 -5.89 -11.34
CA ARG A 153 -5.49 -6.91 -12.40
C ARG A 153 -4.75 -8.21 -12.05
N LEU A 154 -3.83 -8.18 -11.09
CA LEU A 154 -3.11 -9.37 -10.65
C LEU A 154 -4.04 -10.38 -9.96
N VAL A 155 -5.18 -9.93 -9.47
CA VAL A 155 -6.20 -10.80 -8.87
C VAL A 155 -6.72 -11.84 -9.88
N ASP A 156 -6.84 -11.45 -11.15
CA ASP A 156 -7.34 -12.33 -12.23
C ASP A 156 -6.35 -13.44 -12.58
N LEU A 157 -5.08 -13.28 -12.17
CA LEU A 157 -4.01 -14.26 -12.37
C LEU A 157 -3.85 -15.24 -11.20
N LEU A 158 -4.67 -15.07 -10.14
CA LEU A 158 -4.62 -15.90 -8.94
C LEU A 158 -5.68 -17.00 -9.02
N ASP A 159 -5.23 -18.24 -9.00
CA ASP A 159 -6.09 -19.42 -8.90
C ASP A 159 -6.74 -19.55 -7.51
N GLY A 160 -7.76 -20.39 -7.41
CA GLY A 160 -8.43 -20.77 -6.16
C GLY A 160 -9.73 -19.99 -5.88
N ASP A 161 -10.49 -20.51 -4.90
CA ASP A 161 -11.86 -20.07 -4.56
C ASP A 161 -11.91 -18.92 -3.56
N ALA A 162 -10.75 -18.32 -3.23
CA ALA A 162 -10.70 -17.17 -2.33
C ALA A 162 -11.49 -15.98 -2.90
N SER A 163 -12.13 -15.20 -2.03
CA SER A 163 -12.88 -14.03 -2.43
C SER A 163 -11.98 -13.02 -3.18
N THR A 164 -12.56 -12.22 -4.06
CA THR A 164 -11.83 -11.14 -4.75
C THR A 164 -11.13 -10.20 -3.76
N LEU A 165 -11.78 -9.92 -2.63
CA LEU A 165 -11.23 -9.09 -1.57
C LEU A 165 -10.00 -9.73 -0.91
N ASP A 166 -10.05 -11.03 -0.62
CA ASP A 166 -8.90 -11.76 -0.08
C ASP A 166 -7.75 -11.82 -1.06
N LYS A 167 -8.03 -12.08 -2.34
CA LYS A 167 -7.02 -12.04 -3.40
C LYS A 167 -6.36 -10.66 -3.49
N ARG A 168 -7.16 -9.59 -3.46
CA ARG A 168 -6.65 -8.20 -3.41
C ARG A 168 -5.74 -7.97 -2.21
N ARG A 169 -6.15 -8.41 -1.04
CA ARG A 169 -5.38 -8.28 0.19
C ARG A 169 -4.02 -8.97 0.07
N PHE A 170 -3.97 -10.20 -0.43
CA PHE A 170 -2.70 -10.90 -0.66
C PHE A 170 -1.80 -10.22 -1.69
N VAL A 171 -2.37 -9.65 -2.76
CA VAL A 171 -1.61 -8.85 -3.72
C VAL A 171 -0.98 -7.64 -3.04
N LEU A 172 -1.73 -6.90 -2.23
CA LEU A 172 -1.20 -5.76 -1.47
C LEU A 172 -0.09 -6.19 -0.50
N GLN A 173 -0.28 -7.28 0.22
CA GLN A 173 0.73 -7.84 1.11
C GLN A 173 2.01 -8.21 0.35
N ALA A 174 1.87 -8.83 -0.83
CA ALA A 174 3.01 -9.17 -1.67
C ALA A 174 3.77 -7.93 -2.17
N VAL A 175 3.05 -6.88 -2.57
CA VAL A 175 3.66 -5.58 -2.95
C VAL A 175 4.43 -4.99 -1.79
N LEU A 176 3.84 -4.92 -0.60
CA LEU A 176 4.50 -4.40 0.60
C LEU A 176 5.79 -5.18 0.93
N LEU A 177 5.75 -6.50 0.89
CA LEU A 177 6.93 -7.33 1.14
C LEU A 177 8.01 -7.14 0.08
N SER A 178 7.63 -7.00 -1.19
CA SER A 178 8.57 -6.82 -2.29
C SER A 178 9.32 -5.49 -2.24
N THR A 179 8.79 -4.50 -1.50
CA THR A 179 9.30 -3.13 -1.51
C THR A 179 9.90 -2.68 -0.18
N ILE A 180 9.49 -3.28 0.95
CA ILE A 180 9.87 -2.84 2.31
C ILE A 180 10.73 -3.86 3.04
N ALA A 181 10.63 -5.15 2.69
CA ALA A 181 11.29 -6.25 3.41
C ALA A 181 12.81 -6.28 3.19
#